data_550cefdca3c1b10292c877788cff3522
#
_entry.id   550cefdca3c1b10292c877788cff3522
#
_cell.length_a   1.000
_cell.length_b   1.000
_cell.length_c   1.000
_cell.angle_alpha   90.00
_cell.angle_beta   90.00
_cell.angle_gamma   90.00
#
_symmetry.space_group_name_H-M   'P 1'
#
loop_
_entity.id
_entity.type
_entity.pdbx_description
1 polymer ?
#
loop_
_entity_poly.entity_id
_entity_poly.type
_entity_poly.pdbx_seq_one_letter_code
_entity_poly.pdbx_strand_id
1 'polypeptide(L)'
;MDPYRHNNHHHHEPPYPPPPHYPPPPPHTIHHHHEPPYPPPPHVELYPPPPRAPAPYTADYYRPPPPPPQGVHHHHHIPHMPPIINHHHQKPPEKYTDNKPTVRIYCKAKTDYALTIRDGQVILAPSNPSDPHQHWVKDLKFSTRVKDEEGYPSFALVNKATGQAMKHSVGATYPVQLTEYNPDKLDESVLWTESKDLGDGYRAVRMVNNIRLNVDAFNGDKNHGGVRDGTKIVLWEWKKDGNQRWNMVPYCKYLNSKLIAFLINNLHLTFCLTWHMVHKIVC
;
A
#
# COMPACT_ATOMS: atom_id res chain seq x y z
N MET A 1 -75.51 -7.45 -34.82
CA MET A 1 -75.01 -6.04 -34.82
C MET A 1 -73.84 -5.97 -33.95
N ASP A 2 -72.67 -6.03 -34.57
CA ASP A 2 -71.36 -6.08 -33.84
C ASP A 2 -70.44 -5.00 -34.48
N PRO A 3 -70.11 -3.93 -33.75
CA PRO A 3 -69.31 -2.85 -34.29
C PRO A 3 -67.96 -2.75 -33.59
N TYR A 4 -67.01 -3.63 -33.90
CA TYR A 4 -65.58 -3.33 -33.65
C TYR A 4 -64.67 -4.01 -34.70
N ARG A 5 -64.48 -3.29 -35.79
CA ARG A 5 -63.50 -3.63 -36.84
C ARG A 5 -62.19 -2.95 -36.47
N HIS A 6 -61.21 -3.70 -35.94
CA HIS A 6 -59.86 -3.21 -35.72
C HIS A 6 -59.14 -3.06 -37.04
N ASN A 7 -58.77 -1.83 -37.35
CA ASN A 7 -57.98 -1.45 -38.49
C ASN A 7 -56.47 -1.59 -38.16
N ASN A 8 -55.86 -2.66 -38.64
CA ASN A 8 -54.42 -2.91 -38.47
C ASN A 8 -53.67 -2.12 -39.54
N HIS A 9 -53.17 -0.93 -39.20
CA HIS A 9 -52.21 -0.21 -40.03
C HIS A 9 -50.82 -0.81 -39.85
N HIS A 10 -50.37 -1.63 -40.78
CA HIS A 10 -48.98 -2.00 -40.91
C HIS A 10 -48.18 -0.78 -41.40
N HIS A 11 -47.41 -0.15 -40.54
CA HIS A 11 -46.36 0.79 -40.95
C HIS A 11 -45.21 0.00 -41.58
N HIS A 12 -45.08 0.08 -42.91
CA HIS A 12 -43.89 -0.34 -43.63
C HIS A 12 -42.81 0.72 -43.36
N GLU A 13 -41.78 0.38 -42.56
CA GLU A 13 -40.57 1.16 -42.48
C GLU A 13 -39.85 1.04 -43.88
N PRO A 14 -39.29 2.14 -44.39
CA PRO A 14 -38.54 2.10 -45.64
C PRO A 14 -37.25 1.28 -45.43
N PRO A 15 -36.81 0.52 -46.47
CA PRO A 15 -35.56 -0.26 -46.35
C PRO A 15 -34.36 0.63 -46.14
N TYR A 16 -33.51 0.25 -45.17
CA TYR A 16 -32.26 0.93 -44.90
C TYR A 16 -31.38 1.03 -46.17
N PRO A 17 -30.70 2.15 -46.38
CA PRO A 17 -29.77 2.26 -47.50
C PRO A 17 -28.61 1.27 -47.31
N PRO A 18 -28.08 0.68 -48.38
CA PRO A 18 -26.95 -0.24 -48.28
C PRO A 18 -25.73 0.47 -47.72
N PRO A 19 -24.86 -0.23 -46.93
CA PRO A 19 -23.66 0.36 -46.35
C PRO A 19 -22.73 0.87 -47.49
N PRO A 20 -22.00 1.98 -47.24
CA PRO A 20 -21.07 2.53 -48.21
C PRO A 20 -19.98 1.51 -48.55
N HIS A 21 -19.75 1.30 -49.85
CA HIS A 21 -18.62 0.51 -50.32
C HIS A 21 -17.31 1.25 -50.05
N TYR A 22 -16.54 0.77 -49.08
CA TYR A 22 -15.16 1.20 -48.91
C TYR A 22 -14.27 0.45 -49.90
N PRO A 23 -13.37 1.15 -50.61
CA PRO A 23 -12.39 0.48 -51.44
C PRO A 23 -11.47 -0.40 -50.59
N PRO A 24 -11.00 -1.54 -51.10
CA PRO A 24 -10.06 -2.38 -50.33
C PRO A 24 -8.79 -1.59 -50.02
N PRO A 25 -8.19 -1.81 -48.86
CA PRO A 25 -6.92 -1.16 -48.49
C PRO A 25 -5.84 -1.53 -49.52
N PRO A 26 -4.91 -0.61 -49.79
CA PRO A 26 -3.81 -0.88 -50.71
C PRO A 26 -2.96 -2.05 -50.18
N PRO A 27 -2.35 -2.84 -51.05
CA PRO A 27 -1.52 -3.96 -50.66
C PRO A 27 -0.36 -3.44 -49.78
N HIS A 28 -0.22 -4.03 -48.59
CA HIS A 28 0.89 -3.75 -47.69
C HIS A 28 2.20 -4.20 -48.36
N THR A 29 2.98 -3.26 -48.81
CA THR A 29 4.37 -3.51 -49.21
C THR A 29 5.14 -3.78 -47.92
N ILE A 30 5.54 -5.03 -47.73
CA ILE A 30 6.41 -5.42 -46.64
C ILE A 30 7.80 -4.86 -46.95
N HIS A 31 8.10 -3.67 -46.43
CA HIS A 31 9.47 -3.19 -46.38
C HIS A 31 10.16 -3.99 -45.25
N HIS A 32 10.99 -4.93 -45.66
CA HIS A 32 11.98 -5.50 -44.74
C HIS A 32 12.97 -4.38 -44.40
N HIS A 33 12.71 -3.65 -43.34
CA HIS A 33 13.72 -2.87 -42.65
C HIS A 33 14.71 -3.86 -42.07
N HIS A 34 15.89 -3.98 -42.67
CA HIS A 34 17.04 -4.51 -42.02
C HIS A 34 17.39 -3.53 -40.89
N GLU A 35 16.92 -3.82 -39.66
CA GLU A 35 17.50 -3.17 -38.49
C GLU A 35 19.00 -3.46 -38.47
N PRO A 36 19.85 -2.44 -38.26
CA PRO A 36 21.26 -2.69 -38.07
C PRO A 36 21.43 -3.60 -36.82
N PRO A 37 22.42 -4.52 -36.83
CA PRO A 37 22.65 -5.40 -35.68
C PRO A 37 22.87 -4.55 -34.44
N TYR A 38 22.14 -4.85 -33.38
CA TYR A 38 22.30 -4.20 -32.08
C TYR A 38 23.78 -4.22 -31.69
N PRO A 39 24.34 -3.11 -31.19
CA PRO A 39 25.68 -3.13 -30.66
C PRO A 39 25.73 -4.17 -29.54
N PRO A 40 26.82 -4.94 -29.40
CA PRO A 40 26.96 -5.90 -28.33
C PRO A 40 26.76 -5.18 -27.00
N PRO A 41 26.12 -5.85 -26.00
CA PRO A 41 25.95 -5.26 -24.69
C PRO A 41 27.33 -4.80 -24.17
N PRO A 42 27.42 -3.64 -23.49
CA PRO A 42 28.67 -3.18 -22.92
C PRO A 42 29.24 -4.29 -22.03
N HIS A 43 30.52 -4.57 -22.19
CA HIS A 43 31.26 -5.48 -21.32
C HIS A 43 30.93 -5.10 -19.88
N VAL A 44 30.24 -5.99 -19.16
CA VAL A 44 30.09 -5.90 -17.73
C VAL A 44 31.49 -6.13 -17.18
N GLU A 45 32.18 -5.06 -16.81
CA GLU A 45 33.37 -5.19 -15.97
C GLU A 45 32.92 -5.93 -14.71
N LEU A 46 33.42 -7.13 -14.55
CA LEU A 46 33.27 -7.91 -13.33
C LEU A 46 33.83 -7.07 -12.19
N TYR A 47 32.90 -6.46 -11.42
CA TYR A 47 33.26 -5.84 -10.16
C TYR A 47 34.09 -6.87 -9.35
N PRO A 48 35.23 -6.48 -8.76
CA PRO A 48 35.95 -7.35 -7.88
C PRO A 48 35.00 -7.86 -6.78
N PRO A 49 35.11 -9.12 -6.36
CA PRO A 49 34.28 -9.65 -5.31
C PRO A 49 34.38 -8.76 -4.07
N PRO A 50 33.28 -8.57 -3.32
CA PRO A 50 33.33 -7.76 -2.12
C PRO A 50 34.41 -8.29 -1.17
N PRO A 51 35.09 -7.41 -0.43
CA PRO A 51 36.16 -7.83 0.50
C PRO A 51 35.56 -8.85 1.48
N ARG A 52 36.27 -9.94 1.64
CA ARG A 52 35.92 -11.04 2.54
C ARG A 52 35.63 -10.47 3.92
N ALA A 53 34.47 -10.81 4.48
CA ALA A 53 34.14 -10.45 5.84
C ALA A 53 35.26 -10.83 6.79
N PRO A 54 35.67 -9.97 7.74
CA PRO A 54 36.67 -10.31 8.71
C PRO A 54 36.24 -11.57 9.47
N ALA A 55 37.18 -12.49 9.68
CA ALA A 55 36.97 -13.72 10.44
C ALA A 55 36.38 -13.37 11.82
N PRO A 56 35.49 -14.21 12.38
CA PRO A 56 34.98 -13.99 13.71
C PRO A 56 36.12 -13.90 14.69
N TYR A 57 36.19 -12.79 15.42
CA TYR A 57 37.14 -12.60 16.50
C TYR A 57 36.96 -13.72 17.53
N THR A 58 37.99 -14.53 17.73
CA THR A 58 38.02 -15.50 18.84
C THR A 58 37.96 -14.73 20.15
N ALA A 59 37.08 -15.19 21.03
CA ALA A 59 36.68 -14.54 22.29
C ALA A 59 37.72 -14.64 23.41
N ASP A 60 39.05 -14.49 23.11
CA ASP A 60 40.10 -14.75 24.07
C ASP A 60 40.86 -13.53 24.61
N TYR A 61 40.33 -12.31 24.46
CA TYR A 61 41.00 -11.10 24.97
C TYR A 61 40.14 -10.17 25.85
N TYR A 62 39.13 -10.68 26.54
CA TYR A 62 38.48 -9.88 27.59
C TYR A 62 38.81 -10.47 28.96
N ARG A 63 39.97 -10.11 29.50
CA ARG A 63 40.29 -10.28 30.91
C ARG A 63 39.77 -9.05 31.65
N PRO A 64 38.73 -9.18 32.52
CA PRO A 64 38.26 -8.04 33.27
C PRO A 64 39.36 -7.56 34.23
N PRO A 65 39.47 -6.24 34.49
CA PRO A 65 40.45 -5.72 35.45
C PRO A 65 40.21 -6.32 36.83
N PRO A 66 41.25 -6.53 37.65
CA PRO A 66 41.12 -7.06 38.98
C PRO A 66 40.30 -6.09 39.87
N PRO A 67 39.49 -6.61 40.78
CA PRO A 67 38.70 -5.76 41.69
C PRO A 67 39.62 -4.94 42.59
N PRO A 68 39.24 -3.71 42.94
CA PRO A 68 40.00 -2.88 43.86
C PRO A 68 40.08 -3.52 45.27
N PRO A 69 41.13 -3.25 46.04
CA PRO A 69 41.32 -3.85 47.38
C PRO A 69 40.18 -3.44 48.32
N GLN A 70 39.62 -4.43 49.01
CA GLN A 70 38.56 -4.23 49.99
C GLN A 70 39.13 -3.52 51.23
N GLY A 71 38.70 -2.26 51.39
CA GLY A 71 38.92 -1.53 52.62
C GLY A 71 37.99 -2.06 53.73
N VAL A 72 38.59 -2.37 54.88
CA VAL A 72 37.88 -2.79 56.11
C VAL A 72 37.08 -1.60 56.64
N HIS A 73 35.75 -1.62 56.51
CA HIS A 73 34.89 -0.62 57.09
C HIS A 73 34.19 -1.16 58.33
N HIS A 74 34.41 -0.46 59.47
CA HIS A 74 33.72 -0.66 60.72
C HIS A 74 32.19 -0.48 60.55
N HIS A 75 31.44 -1.47 61.00
CA HIS A 75 29.99 -1.43 61.01
C HIS A 75 29.47 -0.44 62.07
N HIS A 76 28.87 0.66 61.62
CA HIS A 76 27.85 1.37 62.40
C HIS A 76 26.47 0.86 61.97
N HIS A 77 25.75 0.20 62.86
CA HIS A 77 24.37 -0.18 62.66
C HIS A 77 23.49 1.07 62.63
N ILE A 78 23.07 1.45 61.41
CA ILE A 78 21.95 2.35 61.17
C ILE A 78 20.75 1.47 60.81
N PRO A 79 19.54 1.65 61.42
CA PRO A 79 18.37 0.88 61.03
C PRO A 79 18.01 1.19 59.54
N HIS A 80 18.12 0.18 58.70
CA HIS A 80 17.67 0.29 57.33
C HIS A 80 16.14 0.38 57.28
N MET A 81 15.63 1.53 56.94
CA MET A 81 14.29 1.63 56.37
C MET A 81 14.30 0.93 55.01
N PRO A 82 13.30 0.09 54.67
CA PRO A 82 13.22 -0.51 53.35
C PRO A 82 13.08 0.60 52.31
N PRO A 83 13.78 0.51 51.15
CA PRO A 83 13.63 1.49 50.07
C PRO A 83 12.18 1.46 49.60
N ILE A 84 11.51 2.60 49.64
CA ILE A 84 10.23 2.79 48.96
C ILE A 84 10.53 2.67 47.48
N ILE A 85 10.29 1.50 46.93
CA ILE A 85 10.33 1.29 45.45
C ILE A 85 9.13 2.02 44.88
N ASN A 86 9.31 3.29 44.51
CA ASN A 86 8.38 3.98 43.64
C ASN A 86 8.42 3.28 42.30
N HIS A 87 7.54 2.32 42.06
CA HIS A 87 7.24 1.84 40.74
C HIS A 87 6.57 2.99 39.96
N HIS A 88 7.39 3.91 39.47
CA HIS A 88 6.97 4.74 38.33
C HIS A 88 6.75 3.78 37.17
N HIS A 89 5.51 3.40 36.96
CA HIS A 89 5.10 2.83 35.67
C HIS A 89 5.37 3.89 34.59
N GLN A 90 6.61 3.93 34.11
CA GLN A 90 6.93 4.70 32.92
C GLN A 90 6.12 4.07 31.80
N LYS A 91 5.11 4.82 31.33
CA LYS A 91 4.39 4.47 30.11
C LYS A 91 5.43 4.23 29.01
N PRO A 92 5.39 3.10 28.28
CA PRO A 92 6.30 2.88 27.15
C PRO A 92 6.29 4.09 26.23
N PRO A 93 7.43 4.46 25.64
CA PRO A 93 7.49 5.59 24.71
C PRO A 93 6.46 5.40 23.61
N GLU A 94 5.64 6.42 23.37
CA GLU A 94 4.57 6.39 22.39
C GLU A 94 5.19 6.25 20.97
N LYS A 95 4.75 5.23 20.23
CA LYS A 95 5.20 5.04 18.86
C LYS A 95 4.60 6.12 17.96
N TYR A 96 5.34 6.56 16.94
CA TYR A 96 4.87 7.53 15.95
C TYR A 96 3.50 7.17 15.36
N THR A 97 3.21 5.89 15.21
CA THR A 97 1.97 5.36 14.62
C THR A 97 0.79 5.27 15.59
N ASP A 98 1.04 5.49 16.90
CA ASP A 98 -0.03 5.41 17.89
C ASP A 98 -1.03 6.55 17.67
N ASN A 99 -2.32 6.23 17.78
CA ASN A 99 -3.45 7.16 17.61
C ASN A 99 -3.57 7.84 16.23
N LYS A 100 -2.76 7.46 15.23
CA LYS A 100 -2.89 7.98 13.88
C LYS A 100 -3.91 7.20 13.04
N PRO A 101 -4.66 7.88 12.16
CA PRO A 101 -5.51 7.20 11.20
C PRO A 101 -4.66 6.34 10.26
N THR A 102 -5.19 5.18 9.90
CA THR A 102 -4.51 4.26 9.00
C THR A 102 -5.31 4.02 7.74
N VAL A 103 -4.60 3.57 6.71
CA VAL A 103 -5.18 3.04 5.49
C VAL A 103 -4.83 1.56 5.36
N ARG A 104 -5.66 0.84 4.62
CA ARG A 104 -5.34 -0.49 4.10
C ARG A 104 -5.16 -0.38 2.60
N ILE A 105 -4.19 -1.08 2.06
CA ILE A 105 -3.74 -0.92 0.68
C ILE A 105 -3.98 -2.22 -0.07
N TYR A 106 -4.76 -2.13 -1.14
CA TYR A 106 -5.20 -3.27 -1.93
C TYR A 106 -4.71 -3.19 -3.37
N CYS A 107 -4.35 -4.33 -3.93
CA CYS A 107 -3.97 -4.46 -5.32
C CYS A 107 -5.19 -4.79 -6.19
N LYS A 108 -5.34 -4.13 -7.34
CA LYS A 108 -6.44 -4.40 -8.27
C LYS A 108 -6.41 -5.82 -8.84
N ALA A 109 -5.23 -6.39 -9.04
CA ALA A 109 -5.09 -7.74 -9.55
C ALA A 109 -5.75 -8.80 -8.64
N LYS A 110 -5.84 -8.51 -7.32
CA LYS A 110 -6.50 -9.37 -6.34
C LYS A 110 -6.95 -8.56 -5.12
N THR A 111 -8.20 -8.17 -5.11
CA THR A 111 -8.77 -7.19 -4.16
C THR A 111 -9.00 -7.72 -2.75
N ASP A 112 -8.95 -9.04 -2.56
CA ASP A 112 -9.00 -9.73 -1.27
C ASP A 112 -7.63 -9.89 -0.61
N TYR A 113 -6.58 -9.27 -1.18
CA TYR A 113 -5.22 -9.23 -0.63
C TYR A 113 -4.83 -7.81 -0.25
N ALA A 114 -4.15 -7.68 0.89
CA ALA A 114 -3.69 -6.39 1.42
C ALA A 114 -2.17 -6.34 1.53
N LEU A 115 -1.62 -5.15 1.36
CA LEU A 115 -0.21 -4.86 1.58
C LEU A 115 0.14 -5.07 3.06
N THR A 116 1.16 -5.88 3.34
CA THR A 116 1.58 -6.22 4.70
C THR A 116 3.09 -6.33 4.83
N ILE A 117 3.58 -6.38 6.06
CA ILE A 117 4.95 -6.77 6.37
C ILE A 117 4.94 -8.18 6.95
N ARG A 118 5.76 -9.06 6.37
CA ARG A 118 6.04 -10.40 6.89
C ARG A 118 7.52 -10.71 6.70
N ASP A 119 8.18 -11.22 7.73
CA ASP A 119 9.59 -11.61 7.71
C ASP A 119 10.52 -10.49 7.17
N GLY A 120 10.27 -9.23 7.58
CA GLY A 120 11.03 -8.07 7.16
C GLY A 120 10.85 -7.68 5.68
N GLN A 121 9.84 -8.22 4.99
CA GLN A 121 9.54 -7.93 3.59
C GLN A 121 8.15 -7.33 3.45
N VAL A 122 8.00 -6.45 2.44
CA VAL A 122 6.69 -5.94 2.03
C VAL A 122 6.11 -6.91 1.00
N ILE A 123 4.94 -7.46 1.31
CA ILE A 123 4.27 -8.47 0.50
C ILE A 123 2.77 -8.21 0.40
N LEU A 124 2.08 -8.98 -0.45
CA LEU A 124 0.62 -9.14 -0.39
C LEU A 124 0.26 -10.41 0.38
N ALA A 125 -0.72 -10.31 1.27
CA ALA A 125 -1.30 -11.43 2.00
C ALA A 125 -2.83 -11.34 2.02
N PRO A 126 -3.55 -12.44 2.29
CA PRO A 126 -4.99 -12.42 2.46
C PRO A 126 -5.42 -11.32 3.44
N SER A 127 -6.46 -10.60 3.07
CA SER A 127 -6.93 -9.44 3.80
C SER A 127 -7.45 -9.82 5.20
N ASN A 128 -6.80 -9.31 6.25
CA ASN A 128 -7.23 -9.45 7.63
C ASN A 128 -7.31 -8.06 8.29
N PRO A 129 -8.52 -7.53 8.54
CA PRO A 129 -8.68 -6.21 9.18
C PRO A 129 -8.13 -6.11 10.61
N SER A 130 -7.91 -7.23 11.29
CA SER A 130 -7.39 -7.27 12.66
C SER A 130 -5.87 -7.35 12.71
N ASP A 131 -5.19 -7.58 11.58
CA ASP A 131 -3.73 -7.67 11.52
C ASP A 131 -3.12 -6.25 11.46
N PRO A 132 -2.41 -5.78 12.50
CA PRO A 132 -1.81 -4.46 12.51
C PRO A 132 -0.71 -4.27 11.47
N HIS A 133 -0.10 -5.37 10.95
CA HIS A 133 0.88 -5.30 9.87
C HIS A 133 0.26 -4.94 8.51
N GLN A 134 -1.07 -5.02 8.37
CA GLN A 134 -1.81 -4.59 7.18
C GLN A 134 -2.33 -3.16 7.27
N HIS A 135 -1.99 -2.43 8.35
CA HIS A 135 -2.39 -1.05 8.57
C HIS A 135 -1.20 -0.11 8.38
N TRP A 136 -1.39 0.93 7.58
CA TRP A 136 -0.37 1.89 7.23
C TRP A 136 -0.81 3.31 7.54
N VAL A 137 0.03 4.08 8.20
CA VAL A 137 -0.15 5.53 8.30
C VAL A 137 0.31 6.14 6.99
N LYS A 138 -0.59 6.84 6.29
CA LYS A 138 -0.24 7.67 5.14
C LYS A 138 0.15 9.05 5.65
N ASP A 139 1.45 9.28 5.84
CA ASP A 139 1.95 10.54 6.37
C ASP A 139 2.13 11.57 5.27
N LEU A 140 1.42 12.69 5.39
CA LEU A 140 1.40 13.80 4.43
C LEU A 140 2.31 14.96 4.84
N LYS A 141 3.17 14.81 5.85
CA LYS A 141 3.96 15.90 6.42
C LYS A 141 4.75 16.70 5.38
N PHE A 142 5.29 16.03 4.40
CA PHE A 142 6.08 16.67 3.34
C PHE A 142 5.31 16.94 2.04
N SER A 143 4.02 16.66 1.98
CA SER A 143 3.18 16.71 0.76
C SER A 143 3.13 18.08 0.07
N THR A 144 3.27 19.15 0.84
CA THR A 144 3.28 20.55 0.30
C THR A 144 4.65 20.95 -0.24
N ARG A 145 5.73 20.40 0.32
CA ARG A 145 7.12 20.74 0.00
C ARG A 145 7.71 19.87 -1.09
N VAL A 146 7.33 18.59 -1.10
CA VAL A 146 7.86 17.60 -2.03
C VAL A 146 6.74 17.07 -2.89
N LYS A 147 6.89 17.23 -4.18
CA LYS A 147 5.97 16.76 -5.22
C LYS A 147 6.78 16.06 -6.30
N ASP A 148 6.15 15.17 -7.04
CA ASP A 148 6.78 14.58 -8.20
C ASP A 148 6.81 15.56 -9.40
N GLU A 149 7.41 15.12 -10.51
CA GLU A 149 7.55 15.93 -11.73
C GLU A 149 6.22 16.31 -12.39
N GLU A 150 5.14 15.60 -12.07
CA GLU A 150 3.77 15.93 -12.52
C GLU A 150 3.02 16.82 -11.52
N GLY A 151 3.64 17.17 -10.38
CA GLY A 151 3.07 18.02 -9.34
C GLY A 151 2.21 17.30 -8.31
N TYR A 152 2.14 15.97 -8.30
CA TYR A 152 1.40 15.22 -7.29
C TYR A 152 2.12 15.24 -5.94
N PRO A 153 1.37 15.43 -4.84
CA PRO A 153 1.94 15.53 -3.51
C PRO A 153 2.51 14.21 -3.02
N SER A 154 3.62 14.28 -2.30
CA SER A 154 4.26 13.12 -1.70
C SER A 154 3.62 12.69 -0.38
N PHE A 155 3.83 11.42 -0.02
CA PHE A 155 3.49 10.83 1.27
C PHE A 155 4.46 9.71 1.63
N ALA A 156 4.58 9.43 2.93
CA ALA A 156 5.24 8.22 3.41
C ALA A 156 4.19 7.17 3.83
N LEU A 157 4.53 5.90 3.68
CA LEU A 157 3.74 4.77 4.18
C LEU A 157 4.47 4.14 5.36
N VAL A 158 3.94 4.36 6.57
CA VAL A 158 4.54 3.87 7.82
C VAL A 158 3.67 2.76 8.40
N ASN A 159 4.24 1.58 8.57
CA ASN A 159 3.50 0.43 9.07
C ASN A 159 3.15 0.58 10.55
N LYS A 160 1.90 0.33 10.91
CA LYS A 160 1.40 0.51 12.27
C LYS A 160 2.04 -0.44 13.28
N ALA A 161 2.29 -1.68 12.89
CA ALA A 161 2.85 -2.68 13.80
C ALA A 161 4.34 -2.46 14.07
N THR A 162 5.11 -2.17 13.00
CA THR A 162 6.58 -2.09 13.08
C THR A 162 7.10 -0.68 13.29
N GLY A 163 6.36 0.35 12.87
CA GLY A 163 6.84 1.75 12.83
C GLY A 163 7.80 2.02 11.67
N GLN A 164 8.08 1.02 10.82
CA GLN A 164 8.96 1.18 9.68
C GLN A 164 8.22 1.81 8.49
N ALA A 165 8.93 2.64 7.73
CA ALA A 165 8.45 3.17 6.46
C ALA A 165 8.83 2.26 5.30
N MET A 166 7.93 2.18 4.32
CA MET A 166 8.23 1.59 3.02
C MET A 166 9.19 2.51 2.27
N LYS A 167 10.35 1.96 1.87
CA LYS A 167 11.43 2.66 1.22
C LYS A 167 11.62 2.18 -0.22
N HIS A 168 12.06 3.09 -1.10
CA HIS A 168 12.41 2.74 -2.47
C HIS A 168 13.41 1.58 -2.52
N SER A 169 13.31 0.77 -3.56
CA SER A 169 14.34 -0.23 -3.86
C SER A 169 15.55 0.42 -4.55
N VAL A 170 16.59 -0.38 -4.77
CA VAL A 170 17.80 0.08 -5.49
C VAL A 170 17.56 0.29 -6.99
N GLY A 171 16.41 -0.11 -7.51
CA GLY A 171 16.07 0.06 -8.92
C GLY A 171 14.88 -0.81 -9.35
N ALA A 172 14.61 -0.83 -10.64
CA ALA A 172 13.58 -1.68 -11.24
C ALA A 172 13.84 -3.15 -10.95
N THR A 173 12.78 -3.93 -10.78
CA THR A 173 12.78 -5.38 -10.48
C THR A 173 13.19 -5.79 -9.06
N TYR A 174 13.76 -4.86 -8.29
CA TYR A 174 14.19 -5.15 -6.92
C TYR A 174 13.06 -4.89 -5.91
N PRO A 175 13.02 -5.67 -4.81
CA PRO A 175 12.04 -5.48 -3.75
C PRO A 175 12.14 -4.10 -3.10
N VAL A 176 10.99 -3.51 -2.77
CA VAL A 176 10.95 -2.35 -1.88
C VAL A 176 11.53 -2.71 -0.52
N GLN A 177 12.11 -1.75 0.15
CA GLN A 177 12.80 -1.93 1.41
C GLN A 177 11.95 -1.40 2.58
N LEU A 178 12.38 -1.69 3.79
CA LEU A 178 11.87 -1.11 5.01
C LEU A 178 12.98 -0.37 5.73
N THR A 179 12.66 0.76 6.35
CA THR A 179 13.60 1.54 7.16
C THR A 179 12.90 2.11 8.38
N GLU A 180 13.64 2.40 9.43
CA GLU A 180 13.15 3.18 10.56
C GLU A 180 12.65 4.55 10.06
N TYR A 181 11.47 4.96 10.53
CA TYR A 181 10.86 6.21 10.11
C TYR A 181 11.13 7.34 11.08
N ASN A 182 11.71 8.42 10.60
CA ASN A 182 11.86 9.67 11.34
C ASN A 182 10.99 10.76 10.69
N PRO A 183 9.86 11.16 11.32
CA PRO A 183 8.96 12.16 10.74
C PRO A 183 9.57 13.56 10.68
N ASP A 184 10.64 13.84 11.42
CA ASP A 184 11.26 15.18 11.46
C ASP A 184 12.36 15.36 10.42
N LYS A 185 12.80 14.26 9.82
CA LYS A 185 13.82 14.27 8.77
C LYS A 185 13.18 14.08 7.40
N LEU A 186 13.45 15.02 6.47
CA LEU A 186 13.11 14.82 5.07
C LEU A 186 14.02 13.74 4.48
N ASP A 187 13.42 12.64 4.06
CA ASP A 187 14.08 11.56 3.35
C ASP A 187 13.22 11.16 2.14
N GLU A 188 13.62 11.61 0.95
CA GLU A 188 12.87 11.32 -0.27
C GLU A 188 12.81 9.83 -0.60
N SER A 189 13.74 9.02 -0.08
CA SER A 189 13.76 7.58 -0.34
C SER A 189 12.56 6.82 0.27
N VAL A 190 11.80 7.45 1.17
CA VAL A 190 10.57 6.90 1.74
C VAL A 190 9.32 7.62 1.23
N LEU A 191 9.47 8.59 0.31
CA LEU A 191 8.36 9.37 -0.22
C LEU A 191 7.86 8.81 -1.54
N TRP A 192 6.55 8.64 -1.59
CA TRP A 192 5.79 8.09 -2.70
C TRP A 192 4.79 9.12 -3.21
N THR A 193 4.33 8.99 -4.43
CA THR A 193 3.20 9.75 -4.98
C THR A 193 2.16 8.82 -5.57
N GLU A 194 0.92 9.28 -5.63
CA GLU A 194 -0.13 8.61 -6.39
C GLU A 194 -0.33 9.30 -7.74
N SER A 195 -0.52 8.54 -8.80
CA SER A 195 -0.96 9.08 -10.09
C SER A 195 -2.37 9.67 -9.98
N LYS A 196 -2.84 10.34 -11.03
CA LYS A 196 -4.28 10.56 -11.23
C LYS A 196 -5.05 9.24 -11.15
N ASP A 197 -6.34 9.32 -10.88
CA ASP A 197 -7.25 8.18 -10.98
C ASP A 197 -7.17 7.56 -12.39
N LEU A 198 -7.05 6.24 -12.45
CA LEU A 198 -6.94 5.49 -13.70
C LEU A 198 -8.31 5.13 -14.30
N GLY A 199 -9.40 5.75 -13.79
CA GLY A 199 -10.76 5.60 -14.28
C GLY A 199 -11.59 4.56 -13.52
N ASP A 200 -11.06 3.98 -12.45
CA ASP A 200 -11.71 2.91 -11.69
C ASP A 200 -11.49 3.01 -10.16
N GLY A 201 -11.06 4.16 -9.68
CA GLY A 201 -10.73 4.40 -8.27
C GLY A 201 -9.36 3.87 -7.85
N TYR A 202 -8.59 3.31 -8.77
CA TYR A 202 -7.22 2.84 -8.53
C TYR A 202 -6.20 3.85 -9.09
N ARG A 203 -5.03 3.85 -8.46
CA ARG A 203 -3.90 4.72 -8.80
C ARG A 203 -2.61 3.92 -8.87
N ALA A 204 -1.65 4.37 -9.67
CA ALA A 204 -0.28 3.91 -9.54
C ALA A 204 0.36 4.58 -8.32
N VAL A 205 1.14 3.84 -7.54
CA VAL A 205 1.99 4.37 -6.47
C VAL A 205 3.42 4.42 -7.02
N ARG A 206 4.05 5.59 -7.00
CA ARG A 206 5.29 5.87 -7.73
C ARG A 206 6.35 6.43 -6.79
N MET A 207 7.60 6.23 -7.13
CA MET A 207 8.70 6.96 -6.47
C MET A 207 8.53 8.46 -6.72
N VAL A 208 8.72 9.28 -5.68
CA VAL A 208 8.57 10.75 -5.81
C VAL A 208 9.58 11.36 -6.78
N ASN A 209 10.78 10.83 -6.83
CA ASN A 209 11.90 11.34 -7.62
C ASN A 209 12.14 10.57 -8.96
N ASN A 210 11.30 9.57 -9.24
CA ASN A 210 11.31 8.85 -10.52
C ASN A 210 9.95 8.17 -10.75
N ILE A 211 9.02 8.87 -11.33
CA ILE A 211 7.65 8.37 -11.56
C ILE A 211 7.54 7.25 -12.59
N ARG A 212 8.62 6.92 -13.28
CA ARG A 212 8.65 5.76 -14.20
C ARG A 212 8.66 4.44 -13.42
N LEU A 213 9.14 4.45 -12.16
CA LEU A 213 9.17 3.29 -11.30
C LEU A 213 7.96 3.28 -10.36
N ASN A 214 7.16 2.25 -10.49
CA ASN A 214 5.90 2.08 -9.80
C ASN A 214 5.97 0.88 -8.83
N VAL A 215 5.22 0.95 -7.77
CA VAL A 215 4.99 -0.18 -6.87
C VAL A 215 4.24 -1.27 -7.65
N ASP A 216 4.80 -2.46 -7.64
CA ASP A 216 4.37 -3.61 -8.43
C ASP A 216 4.27 -4.86 -7.56
N ALA A 217 3.16 -5.58 -7.65
CA ALA A 217 3.05 -6.91 -7.10
C ALA A 217 3.72 -7.90 -8.06
N PHE A 218 4.95 -8.32 -7.75
CA PHE A 218 5.83 -9.08 -8.62
C PHE A 218 5.18 -10.34 -9.18
N ASN A 219 5.17 -10.46 -10.52
CA ASN A 219 4.49 -11.55 -11.22
C ASN A 219 2.99 -11.69 -10.89
N GLY A 220 2.37 -10.59 -10.41
CA GLY A 220 0.96 -10.56 -10.02
C GLY A 220 -0.01 -10.39 -11.18
N ASP A 221 0.46 -10.26 -12.41
CA ASP A 221 -0.37 -10.25 -13.61
C ASP A 221 -0.84 -11.67 -14.02
N LYS A 222 -1.83 -11.72 -14.90
CA LYS A 222 -2.45 -12.99 -15.31
C LYS A 222 -1.50 -13.95 -16.02
N ASN A 223 -0.49 -13.44 -16.72
CA ASN A 223 0.43 -14.22 -17.51
C ASN A 223 1.52 -14.89 -16.66
N HIS A 224 1.75 -14.37 -15.44
CA HIS A 224 2.80 -14.83 -14.52
C HIS A 224 2.25 -15.52 -13.27
N GLY A 225 1.00 -15.98 -13.30
CA GLY A 225 0.38 -16.77 -12.22
C GLY A 225 -0.42 -15.95 -11.21
N GLY A 226 -0.44 -14.64 -11.33
CA GLY A 226 -1.28 -13.76 -10.52
C GLY A 226 -0.80 -13.58 -9.08
N VAL A 227 -1.50 -12.73 -8.34
CA VAL A 227 -1.24 -12.45 -6.92
C VAL A 227 -1.58 -13.66 -6.06
N ARG A 228 -0.67 -14.03 -5.16
CA ARG A 228 -0.81 -15.11 -4.17
C ARG A 228 -0.24 -14.66 -2.82
N ASP A 229 -0.48 -15.43 -1.77
CA ASP A 229 0.10 -15.17 -0.46
C ASP A 229 1.64 -15.16 -0.53
N GLY A 230 2.24 -14.08 -0.01
CA GLY A 230 3.68 -13.85 -0.10
C GLY A 230 4.15 -13.20 -1.40
N THR A 231 3.25 -12.78 -2.31
CA THR A 231 3.65 -12.00 -3.50
C THR A 231 4.45 -10.78 -3.07
N LYS A 232 5.71 -10.70 -3.48
CA LYS A 232 6.64 -9.62 -3.12
C LYS A 232 6.26 -8.31 -3.81
N ILE A 233 6.54 -7.22 -3.15
CA ILE A 233 6.39 -5.88 -3.71
C ILE A 233 7.74 -5.41 -4.21
N VAL A 234 7.78 -5.01 -5.48
CA VAL A 234 8.97 -4.55 -6.18
C VAL A 234 8.73 -3.15 -6.77
N LEU A 235 9.75 -2.54 -7.32
CA LEU A 235 9.62 -1.42 -8.25
C LEU A 235 9.67 -1.94 -9.68
N TRP A 236 8.78 -1.43 -10.53
CA TRP A 236 8.77 -1.79 -11.95
C TRP A 236 8.32 -0.62 -12.82
N GLU A 237 8.75 -0.63 -14.08
CA GLU A 237 8.22 0.29 -15.08
C GLU A 237 6.72 0.07 -15.29
N TRP A 238 6.03 1.15 -15.63
CA TRP A 238 4.58 1.11 -15.82
C TRP A 238 4.15 0.23 -17.03
N LYS A 239 3.43 -0.85 -16.76
CA LYS A 239 2.88 -1.79 -17.76
C LYS A 239 1.36 -1.73 -17.90
N LYS A 240 0.69 -0.88 -17.15
CA LYS A 240 -0.78 -0.69 -17.12
C LYS A 240 -1.57 -1.90 -16.58
N ASP A 241 -0.92 -2.88 -16.02
CA ASP A 241 -1.56 -4.09 -15.49
C ASP A 241 -2.17 -3.88 -14.10
N GLY A 242 -3.06 -4.79 -13.70
CA GLY A 242 -3.76 -4.71 -12.43
C GLY A 242 -2.85 -4.82 -11.20
N ASN A 243 -1.71 -5.49 -11.33
CA ASN A 243 -0.71 -5.67 -10.28
C ASN A 243 0.09 -4.39 -9.95
N GLN A 244 -0.08 -3.31 -10.74
CA GLN A 244 0.49 -1.98 -10.50
C GLN A 244 -0.57 -0.94 -10.09
N ARG A 245 -1.81 -1.35 -9.89
CA ARG A 245 -2.92 -0.46 -9.53
C ARG A 245 -3.35 -0.69 -8.11
N TRP A 246 -3.35 0.38 -7.34
CA TRP A 246 -3.53 0.34 -5.89
C TRP A 246 -4.70 1.19 -5.43
N ASN A 247 -5.40 0.72 -4.42
CA ASN A 247 -6.43 1.48 -3.72
C ASN A 247 -6.08 1.55 -2.24
N MET A 248 -6.05 2.78 -1.68
CA MET A 248 -5.77 3.04 -0.27
C MET A 248 -7.07 3.38 0.44
N VAL A 249 -7.61 2.43 1.18
CA VAL A 249 -8.90 2.56 1.86
C VAL A 249 -8.67 2.98 3.31
N PRO A 250 -9.25 4.11 3.77
CA PRO A 250 -9.19 4.51 5.18
C PRO A 250 -9.74 3.42 6.10
N TYR A 251 -9.04 3.15 7.20
CA TYR A 251 -9.47 2.22 8.23
C TYR A 251 -9.83 2.96 9.52
N CYS A 252 -11.11 3.03 9.81
CA CYS A 252 -11.65 3.66 11.02
C CYS A 252 -12.24 2.59 11.94
N LYS A 253 -11.47 2.13 12.93
CA LYS A 253 -11.93 1.12 13.88
C LYS A 253 -13.18 1.55 14.67
N TYR A 254 -13.36 2.87 14.88
CA TYR A 254 -14.47 3.44 15.65
C TYR A 254 -15.63 3.99 14.81
N LEU A 255 -15.39 4.32 13.53
CA LEU A 255 -16.45 4.89 12.70
C LEU A 255 -17.48 3.81 12.28
N ASN A 256 -16.99 2.59 12.02
CA ASN A 256 -17.89 1.51 11.57
C ASN A 256 -18.91 1.12 12.65
N SER A 257 -18.55 1.05 13.92
CA SER A 257 -19.49 0.71 14.98
C SER A 257 -20.46 1.86 15.29
N LYS A 258 -20.00 3.10 15.33
CA LYS A 258 -20.86 4.27 15.55
C LYS A 258 -21.72 4.61 14.33
N LEU A 259 -21.17 4.51 13.11
CA LEU A 259 -21.93 4.76 11.90
C LEU A 259 -22.98 3.66 11.66
N ILE A 260 -22.63 2.41 11.91
CA ILE A 260 -23.58 1.28 11.86
C ILE A 260 -24.66 1.45 12.94
N ALA A 261 -24.29 1.78 14.17
CA ALA A 261 -25.25 2.05 15.23
C ALA A 261 -26.15 3.26 14.90
N PHE A 262 -25.57 4.34 14.34
CA PHE A 262 -26.32 5.52 13.88
C PHE A 262 -27.26 5.18 12.71
N LEU A 263 -26.80 4.42 11.74
CA LEU A 263 -27.65 3.97 10.61
C LEU A 263 -28.76 3.02 11.06
N ILE A 264 -28.46 2.07 11.96
CA ILE A 264 -29.47 1.17 12.53
C ILE A 264 -30.50 1.97 13.31
N ASN A 265 -30.09 2.92 14.17
CA ASN A 265 -31.02 3.77 14.92
C ASN A 265 -31.87 4.66 14.00
N ASN A 266 -31.30 5.22 12.92
CA ASN A 266 -32.08 6.01 11.96
C ASN A 266 -33.01 5.15 11.11
N LEU A 267 -32.60 3.92 10.72
CA LEU A 267 -33.52 2.99 10.06
C LEU A 267 -34.69 2.60 10.96
N HIS A 268 -34.45 2.39 12.25
CA HIS A 268 -35.49 2.07 13.25
C HIS A 268 -36.43 3.26 13.45
N LEU A 269 -35.93 4.50 13.45
CA LEU A 269 -36.76 5.70 13.54
C LEU A 269 -37.63 5.89 12.29
N THR A 270 -37.09 5.69 11.10
CA THR A 270 -37.85 5.79 9.85
C THR A 270 -38.92 4.68 9.77
N PHE A 271 -38.59 3.47 10.22
CA PHE A 271 -39.59 2.38 10.26
C PHE A 271 -40.71 2.62 11.28
N CYS A 272 -40.38 3.15 12.46
CA CYS A 272 -41.40 3.55 13.46
C CYS A 272 -42.29 4.70 12.97
N LEU A 273 -41.70 5.70 12.27
CA LEU A 273 -42.47 6.83 11.74
C LEU A 273 -43.40 6.41 10.60
N THR A 274 -42.94 5.54 9.71
CA THR A 274 -43.79 4.99 8.63
C THR A 274 -44.87 4.05 9.19
N TRP A 275 -44.57 3.22 10.18
CA TRP A 275 -45.55 2.39 10.86
C TRP A 275 -46.64 3.23 11.58
N HIS A 276 -46.23 4.32 12.23
CA HIS A 276 -47.15 5.22 12.94
C HIS A 276 -48.04 6.02 11.96
N MET A 277 -47.49 6.42 10.79
CA MET A 277 -48.26 7.08 9.75
C MET A 277 -49.25 6.13 9.08
N VAL A 278 -48.86 4.90 8.79
CA VAL A 278 -49.78 3.90 8.19
C VAL A 278 -50.89 3.52 9.17
N HIS A 279 -50.61 3.44 10.48
CA HIS A 279 -51.67 3.14 11.47
C HIS A 279 -52.64 4.31 11.72
N LYS A 280 -52.27 5.56 11.42
CA LYS A 280 -53.16 6.73 11.50
C LYS A 280 -54.01 6.94 10.25
N ILE A 281 -53.72 6.25 9.14
CA ILE A 281 -54.50 6.34 7.89
C ILE A 281 -55.49 5.19 7.79
N VAL A 282 -55.37 4.13 8.61
CA VAL A 282 -56.24 2.95 8.58
C VAL A 282 -57.24 2.93 9.75
N CYS A 283 -57.18 3.88 10.68
CA CYS A 283 -58.23 4.22 11.63
C CYS A 283 -58.82 5.59 11.29
#